data_a5ec63c5f32466238feaa8be1b7d2687
#
_entry.id   a5ec63c5f32466238feaa8be1b7d2687
#
_cell.length_a   1.000
_cell.length_b   1.000
_cell.length_c   1.000
_cell.angle_alpha   90.00
_cell.angle_beta   90.00
_cell.angle_gamma   90.00
#
_symmetry.space_group_name_H-M   'P 1'
#
loop_
_entity.id
_entity.type
_entity.pdbx_description
1 polymer ?
#
loop_
_entity_poly.entity_id
_entity_poly.type
_entity_poly.pdbx_seq_one_letter_code
_entity_poly.pdbx_strand_id
1 'polypeptide(L)'
;MVKSIKHFAEESISIFEELEDEFFKHPDKIAEYVKGITQEVHKVGLLMIQESLEQMNQQLKDSGKRTTGWYVEKDQPKQLVTSLGTVYFTKTLFKNRETGEREYLLDRILGLEKHERMTEDAVAAMLEEAVQTSYRRGGEESSLEGAVSKQTVKAKLHKLKFPKNTEKPEQKKEVEYLYIEADEDHVSLQFREHKGDLEKNSNGQKNNCLITKMVYVHEGVEPEAPQSKRYRLINPRYFCRVCDGKDNEAFWDEIYEYIASHYDLEKVKKIYLNADGGGWIETAKTRIKGVTYVLDEFHLQKYLMKMISHMKDSADDAYRELRKAIRNGTKADLVEVVERLKNALPEERIESGTMRLEQNRDYILNNWGAARIRLLRKEGVIGSSTEGHVSHILSSRMSSRPMGWSRTGAGKMAELRAYYYNGGDMLELVRYQKTELPKAAGCEEKAIFPGDIIQSEKCRHGMLGKYVEAMTHSVSMQTKKKVFFNEHIWGL
;
A
#
# COMPACT_ATOMS: atom_id res chain seq x y z
N MET A 1 42.83 8.70 -4.35
CA MET A 1 42.45 7.30 -4.59
C MET A 1 41.05 7.12 -3.99
N VAL A 2 40.15 6.58 -4.73
CA VAL A 2 38.77 6.36 -4.30
C VAL A 2 38.76 5.26 -3.24
N LYS A 3 38.32 5.55 -2.02
CA LYS A 3 38.41 4.62 -0.87
C LYS A 3 37.69 3.30 -1.12
N SER A 4 36.47 3.38 -1.71
CA SER A 4 35.65 2.21 -2.04
C SER A 4 36.35 1.28 -3.03
N ILE A 5 36.97 1.81 -4.06
CA ILE A 5 37.71 1.01 -5.06
C ILE A 5 38.99 0.44 -4.47
N LYS A 6 39.66 1.21 -3.61
CA LYS A 6 40.86 0.69 -2.90
C LYS A 6 40.45 -0.49 -2.01
N HIS A 7 39.37 -0.35 -1.23
CA HIS A 7 38.84 -1.44 -0.41
C HIS A 7 38.50 -2.67 -1.25
N PHE A 8 37.78 -2.47 -2.38
CA PHE A 8 37.47 -3.58 -3.30
C PHE A 8 38.73 -4.30 -3.81
N ALA A 9 39.72 -3.55 -4.27
CA ALA A 9 40.93 -4.11 -4.87
C ALA A 9 41.87 -4.76 -3.84
N GLU A 10 42.01 -4.21 -2.65
CA GLU A 10 42.97 -4.64 -1.64
C GLU A 10 42.38 -5.61 -0.61
N GLU A 11 41.12 -5.48 -0.26
CA GLU A 11 40.46 -6.26 0.80
C GLU A 11 39.41 -7.23 0.23
N SER A 12 38.43 -6.74 -0.56
CA SER A 12 37.29 -7.57 -1.00
C SER A 12 37.74 -8.73 -1.90
N ILE A 13 38.73 -8.51 -2.78
CA ILE A 13 39.24 -9.58 -3.65
C ILE A 13 39.84 -10.71 -2.79
N SER A 14 40.64 -10.37 -1.77
CA SER A 14 41.21 -11.38 -0.86
C SER A 14 40.10 -12.13 -0.08
N ILE A 15 39.07 -11.41 0.39
CA ILE A 15 37.94 -12.03 1.08
C ILE A 15 37.20 -12.99 0.15
N PHE A 16 36.98 -12.63 -1.11
CA PHE A 16 36.30 -13.50 -2.07
C PHE A 16 37.14 -14.75 -2.39
N GLU A 17 38.47 -14.62 -2.49
CA GLU A 17 39.36 -15.76 -2.66
C GLU A 17 39.32 -16.70 -1.43
N GLU A 18 39.35 -16.16 -0.23
CA GLU A 18 39.23 -16.95 1.00
C GLU A 18 37.86 -17.68 1.11
N LEU A 19 36.76 -17.00 0.77
CA LEU A 19 35.42 -17.60 0.75
C LEU A 19 35.31 -18.71 -0.29
N GLU A 20 35.90 -18.53 -1.49
CA GLU A 20 35.90 -19.52 -2.55
C GLU A 20 36.75 -20.75 -2.14
N ASP A 21 37.94 -20.54 -1.55
CA ASP A 21 38.80 -21.61 -1.06
C ASP A 21 38.14 -22.44 0.06
N GLU A 22 37.42 -21.80 0.98
CA GLU A 22 36.68 -22.49 2.04
C GLU A 22 35.48 -23.27 1.47
N PHE A 23 34.79 -22.70 0.49
CA PHE A 23 33.69 -23.38 -0.18
C PHE A 23 34.15 -24.61 -0.95
N PHE A 24 35.30 -24.57 -1.62
CA PHE A 24 35.87 -25.74 -2.30
C PHE A 24 36.31 -26.87 -1.34
N LYS A 25 36.70 -26.51 -0.11
CA LYS A 25 36.99 -27.50 0.95
C LYS A 25 35.69 -28.11 1.54
N HIS A 26 34.64 -27.30 1.60
CA HIS A 26 33.36 -27.67 2.22
C HIS A 26 32.16 -27.27 1.33
N PRO A 27 31.95 -27.98 0.18
CA PRO A 27 30.88 -27.62 -0.76
C PRO A 27 29.47 -27.73 -0.17
N ASP A 28 29.31 -28.50 0.89
CA ASP A 28 28.05 -28.62 1.67
C ASP A 28 27.65 -27.33 2.38
N LYS A 29 28.59 -26.39 2.57
CA LYS A 29 28.37 -25.09 3.22
C LYS A 29 28.09 -23.94 2.24
N ILE A 30 27.34 -24.20 1.16
CA ILE A 30 27.01 -23.18 0.15
C ILE A 30 26.28 -21.97 0.74
N ALA A 31 25.51 -22.14 1.83
CA ALA A 31 24.78 -21.05 2.45
C ALA A 31 25.74 -20.01 3.09
N GLU A 32 26.80 -20.48 3.74
CA GLU A 32 27.86 -19.64 4.32
C GLU A 32 28.63 -18.89 3.24
N TYR A 33 28.94 -19.56 2.13
CA TYR A 33 29.59 -18.94 0.98
C TYR A 33 28.74 -17.81 0.40
N VAL A 34 27.47 -18.07 0.09
CA VAL A 34 26.53 -17.04 -0.42
C VAL A 34 26.40 -15.88 0.56
N LYS A 35 26.29 -16.17 1.87
CA LYS A 35 26.21 -15.13 2.90
C LYS A 35 27.47 -14.26 2.95
N GLY A 36 28.65 -14.86 2.89
CA GLY A 36 29.93 -14.12 2.90
C GLY A 36 30.06 -13.19 1.69
N ILE A 37 29.78 -13.72 0.48
CA ILE A 37 29.78 -12.92 -0.75
C ILE A 37 28.80 -11.74 -0.64
N THR A 38 27.56 -12.01 -0.18
CA THR A 38 26.53 -10.97 -0.04
C THR A 38 26.98 -9.87 0.91
N GLN A 39 27.55 -10.22 2.07
CA GLN A 39 28.02 -9.25 3.06
C GLN A 39 29.14 -8.35 2.50
N GLU A 40 30.11 -8.92 1.77
CA GLU A 40 31.22 -8.13 1.25
C GLU A 40 30.77 -7.21 0.10
N VAL A 41 29.93 -7.70 -0.83
CA VAL A 41 29.32 -6.86 -1.90
C VAL A 41 28.52 -5.72 -1.29
N HIS A 42 27.76 -6.01 -0.25
CA HIS A 42 26.96 -5.03 0.48
C HIS A 42 27.83 -3.93 1.10
N LYS A 43 28.91 -4.31 1.78
CA LYS A 43 29.88 -3.38 2.37
C LYS A 43 30.51 -2.46 1.33
N VAL A 44 30.92 -3.02 0.20
CA VAL A 44 31.45 -2.22 -0.93
C VAL A 44 30.40 -1.23 -1.43
N GLY A 45 29.14 -1.66 -1.60
CA GLY A 45 28.05 -0.80 -2.01
C GLY A 45 27.83 0.39 -1.06
N LEU A 46 27.83 0.17 0.25
CA LEU A 46 27.70 1.22 1.26
C LEU A 46 28.88 2.21 1.20
N LEU A 47 30.11 1.71 1.05
CA LEU A 47 31.31 2.55 0.92
C LEU A 47 31.22 3.44 -0.33
N MET A 48 30.72 2.91 -1.46
CA MET A 48 30.55 3.68 -2.69
C MET A 48 29.53 4.80 -2.52
N ILE A 49 28.38 4.53 -1.89
CA ILE A 49 27.35 5.55 -1.62
C ILE A 49 27.93 6.64 -0.71
N GLN A 50 28.56 6.25 0.41
CA GLN A 50 29.18 7.18 1.34
C GLN A 50 30.19 8.08 0.65
N GLU A 51 31.11 7.50 -0.10
CA GLU A 51 32.15 8.25 -0.80
C GLU A 51 31.59 9.20 -1.85
N SER A 52 30.54 8.78 -2.57
CA SER A 52 29.86 9.65 -3.54
C SER A 52 29.26 10.88 -2.86
N LEU A 53 28.61 10.71 -1.70
CA LEU A 53 28.03 11.82 -0.93
C LEU A 53 29.11 12.76 -0.39
N GLU A 54 30.23 12.22 0.12
CA GLU A 54 31.37 13.00 0.59
C GLU A 54 32.01 13.79 -0.57
N GLN A 55 32.16 13.18 -1.74
CA GLN A 55 32.69 13.84 -2.94
C GLN A 55 31.76 14.96 -3.43
N MET A 56 30.44 14.72 -3.48
CA MET A 56 29.49 15.76 -3.84
C MET A 56 29.57 16.95 -2.90
N ASN A 57 29.66 16.70 -1.58
CA ASN A 57 29.86 17.78 -0.59
C ASN A 57 31.16 18.54 -0.79
N GLN A 58 32.25 17.82 -1.07
CA GLN A 58 33.55 18.46 -1.32
C GLN A 58 33.52 19.30 -2.61
N GLN A 59 32.94 18.79 -3.70
CA GLN A 59 32.76 19.55 -4.93
C GLN A 59 31.97 20.84 -4.73
N LEU A 60 30.91 20.81 -3.89
CA LEU A 60 30.19 22.02 -3.51
C LEU A 60 31.07 23.01 -2.77
N LYS A 61 31.96 22.54 -1.87
CA LYS A 61 32.89 23.40 -1.14
C LYS A 61 33.92 24.04 -2.07
N ASP A 62 34.42 23.30 -3.05
CA ASP A 62 35.50 23.74 -3.94
C ASP A 62 34.99 24.52 -5.15
N SER A 63 33.68 24.56 -5.41
CA SER A 63 33.10 25.20 -6.57
C SER A 63 33.28 26.71 -6.59
N GLY A 64 33.89 27.24 -7.68
CA GLY A 64 33.98 28.66 -7.95
C GLY A 64 32.62 29.33 -8.11
N LYS A 65 31.66 28.64 -8.72
CA LYS A 65 30.27 29.14 -8.87
C LYS A 65 29.58 29.33 -7.52
N ARG A 66 29.80 28.40 -6.57
CA ARG A 66 29.23 28.50 -5.23
C ARG A 66 29.76 29.74 -4.51
N THR A 67 31.05 30.07 -4.65
CA THR A 67 31.67 31.17 -3.92
C THR A 67 31.11 32.57 -4.25
N THR A 68 30.41 32.73 -5.36
CA THR A 68 29.73 33.99 -5.72
C THR A 68 28.51 34.25 -4.84
N GLY A 69 27.73 33.23 -4.48
CA GLY A 69 26.47 33.36 -3.74
C GLY A 69 26.51 32.86 -2.30
N TRP A 70 27.43 31.95 -1.99
CA TRP A 70 27.44 31.24 -0.71
C TRP A 70 28.84 31.15 -0.11
N TYR A 71 28.96 31.19 1.20
CA TYR A 71 30.21 30.87 1.91
C TYR A 71 30.00 29.71 2.89
N VAL A 72 31.06 28.95 3.12
CA VAL A 72 31.08 27.81 4.04
C VAL A 72 30.97 28.36 5.47
N GLU A 73 30.02 27.85 6.25
CA GLU A 73 29.87 28.20 7.66
C GLU A 73 30.45 27.11 8.57
N LYS A 74 30.01 25.85 8.40
CA LYS A 74 30.52 24.71 9.18
C LYS A 74 30.19 23.37 8.56
N ASP A 75 30.98 22.38 8.89
CA ASP A 75 30.73 20.99 8.57
C ASP A 75 29.96 20.29 9.71
N GLN A 76 29.07 19.34 9.34
CA GLN A 76 28.31 18.57 10.30
C GLN A 76 28.19 17.10 9.84
N PRO A 77 28.31 16.12 10.78
CA PRO A 77 28.06 14.73 10.46
C PRO A 77 26.57 14.51 10.14
N LYS A 78 26.31 13.66 9.17
CA LYS A 78 24.97 13.21 8.77
C LYS A 78 24.95 11.69 8.76
N GLN A 79 23.87 11.14 9.29
CA GLN A 79 23.50 9.75 9.15
C GLN A 79 22.29 9.67 8.24
N LEU A 80 22.32 8.78 7.25
CA LEU A 80 21.23 8.58 6.30
C LEU A 80 21.00 7.07 6.12
N VAL A 81 19.77 6.62 6.37
CA VAL A 81 19.35 5.24 6.18
C VAL A 81 18.91 5.08 4.74
N THR A 82 19.57 4.18 4.02
CA THR A 82 19.21 3.73 2.66
C THR A 82 18.64 2.31 2.73
N SER A 83 18.00 1.82 1.68
CA SER A 83 17.55 0.43 1.62
C SER A 83 18.72 -0.56 1.77
N LEU A 84 19.91 -0.17 1.34
CA LEU A 84 21.11 -0.99 1.44
C LEU A 84 21.68 -1.00 2.87
N GLY A 85 21.62 0.11 3.59
CA GLY A 85 22.20 0.23 4.94
C GLY A 85 22.31 1.68 5.35
N THR A 86 22.91 1.91 6.53
CA THR A 86 23.14 3.25 7.05
C THR A 86 24.48 3.80 6.58
N VAL A 87 24.45 4.95 5.92
CA VAL A 87 25.65 5.67 5.51
C VAL A 87 25.91 6.87 6.41
N TYR A 88 27.20 7.11 6.70
CA TYR A 88 27.68 8.22 7.52
C TYR A 88 28.60 9.10 6.68
N PHE A 89 28.26 10.38 6.57
CA PHE A 89 29.06 11.32 5.80
C PHE A 89 29.00 12.72 6.42
N THR A 90 29.88 13.60 5.97
CA THR A 90 29.90 14.99 6.38
C THR A 90 29.20 15.85 5.34
N LYS A 91 28.30 16.71 5.79
CA LYS A 91 27.68 17.75 4.98
C LYS A 91 28.01 19.13 5.48
N THR A 92 28.05 20.10 4.58
CA THR A 92 28.44 21.49 4.88
C THR A 92 27.22 22.40 4.93
N LEU A 93 27.13 23.19 5.99
CA LEU A 93 26.20 24.29 6.10
C LEU A 93 26.78 25.50 5.37
N PHE A 94 26.01 26.04 4.44
CA PHE A 94 26.38 27.24 3.70
C PHE A 94 25.50 28.41 4.16
N LYS A 95 26.05 29.61 4.05
CA LYS A 95 25.31 30.86 4.30
C LYS A 95 25.30 31.70 3.03
N ASN A 96 24.11 32.12 2.60
CA ASN A 96 23.94 32.99 1.45
C ASN A 96 24.53 34.36 1.74
N ARG A 97 25.26 34.93 0.78
CA ARG A 97 25.95 36.23 0.95
C ARG A 97 25.00 37.42 0.94
N GLU A 98 23.92 37.34 0.18
CA GLU A 98 22.97 38.43 0.01
C GLU A 98 21.85 38.36 1.05
N THR A 99 21.22 37.15 1.21
CA THR A 99 20.07 36.99 2.10
C THR A 99 20.45 36.66 3.55
N GLY A 100 21.67 36.16 3.77
CA GLY A 100 22.08 35.65 5.08
C GLY A 100 21.47 34.31 5.46
N GLU A 101 20.67 33.70 4.59
CA GLU A 101 20.01 32.44 4.81
C GLU A 101 21.00 31.27 4.91
N ARG A 102 20.66 30.30 5.74
CA ARG A 102 21.51 29.13 6.00
C ARG A 102 20.89 27.86 5.44
N GLU A 103 21.64 27.14 4.60
CA GLU A 103 21.15 25.95 3.94
C GLU A 103 22.24 24.87 3.78
N TYR A 104 21.83 23.61 3.79
CA TYR A 104 22.65 22.47 3.37
C TYR A 104 22.41 22.23 1.88
N LEU A 105 23.25 22.77 1.02
CA LEU A 105 23.09 22.66 -0.43
C LEU A 105 23.08 21.18 -0.89
N LEU A 106 23.80 20.31 -0.20
CA LEU A 106 23.79 18.86 -0.48
C LEU A 106 22.41 18.25 -0.19
N ASP A 107 21.76 18.59 0.94
CA ASP A 107 20.42 18.10 1.25
C ASP A 107 19.41 18.54 0.16
N ARG A 108 19.52 19.77 -0.32
CA ARG A 108 18.69 20.29 -1.42
C ARG A 108 18.86 19.52 -2.71
N ILE A 109 20.10 19.17 -3.11
CA ILE A 109 20.39 18.38 -4.31
C ILE A 109 19.80 16.97 -4.19
N LEU A 110 19.93 16.36 -3.01
CA LEU A 110 19.43 15.03 -2.73
C LEU A 110 17.90 15.00 -2.53
N GLY A 111 17.24 16.16 -2.55
CA GLY A 111 15.81 16.28 -2.27
C GLY A 111 15.45 15.84 -0.85
N LEU A 112 16.38 16.02 0.11
CA LEU A 112 16.15 15.69 1.52
C LEU A 112 15.52 16.86 2.25
N GLU A 113 14.43 16.61 2.96
CA GLU A 113 13.83 17.60 3.85
C GLU A 113 14.72 17.90 5.08
N LYS A 114 14.42 19.00 5.73
CA LYS A 114 15.07 19.35 7.00
C LYS A 114 14.89 18.21 8.01
N HIS A 115 16.01 17.71 8.54
CA HIS A 115 16.07 16.58 9.48
C HIS A 115 15.66 15.20 8.89
N GLU A 116 15.51 15.08 7.57
CA GLU A 116 15.32 13.77 6.94
C GLU A 116 16.51 12.84 7.22
N ARG A 117 16.20 11.60 7.57
CA ARG A 117 17.20 10.56 7.91
C ARG A 117 17.06 9.28 7.10
N MET A 118 16.13 9.26 6.15
CA MET A 118 15.86 8.11 5.30
C MET A 118 15.81 8.55 3.84
N THR A 119 16.33 7.73 2.97
CA THR A 119 16.19 7.90 1.52
C THR A 119 14.81 7.40 1.05
N GLU A 120 14.43 7.76 -0.16
CA GLU A 120 13.13 7.37 -0.74
C GLU A 120 12.99 5.85 -0.86
N ASP A 121 14.04 5.16 -1.28
CA ASP A 121 14.11 3.70 -1.38
C ASP A 121 13.91 3.01 -0.02
N ALA A 122 14.55 3.51 1.04
CA ALA A 122 14.35 2.97 2.38
C ALA A 122 12.93 3.21 2.91
N VAL A 123 12.32 4.34 2.59
CA VAL A 123 10.92 4.61 2.94
C VAL A 123 9.97 3.72 2.12
N ALA A 124 10.26 3.49 0.84
CA ALA A 124 9.46 2.61 -0.01
C ALA A 124 9.50 1.16 0.50
N ALA A 125 10.69 0.60 0.77
CA ALA A 125 10.85 -0.73 1.35
C ALA A 125 10.13 -0.87 2.71
N MET A 126 10.25 0.15 3.57
CA MET A 126 9.53 0.21 4.83
C MET A 126 8.00 0.14 4.65
N LEU A 127 7.45 0.86 3.69
CA LEU A 127 6.00 0.88 3.43
C LEU A 127 5.54 -0.44 2.82
N GLU A 128 6.32 -1.02 1.92
CA GLU A 128 6.03 -2.29 1.25
C GLU A 128 5.88 -3.44 2.24
N GLU A 129 6.75 -3.51 3.25
CA GLU A 129 6.63 -4.49 4.31
C GLU A 129 5.52 -4.11 5.33
N ALA A 130 5.41 -2.83 5.71
CA ALA A 130 4.43 -2.39 6.70
C ALA A 130 2.98 -2.56 6.23
N VAL A 131 2.71 -2.48 4.93
CA VAL A 131 1.36 -2.67 4.36
C VAL A 131 0.89 -4.11 4.52
N GLN A 132 1.79 -5.08 4.55
CA GLN A 132 1.46 -6.50 4.62
C GLN A 132 1.56 -7.07 6.04
N THR A 133 2.51 -6.60 6.86
CA THR A 133 2.83 -7.21 8.14
C THR A 133 2.59 -6.29 9.33
N SER A 134 3.60 -5.60 9.83
CA SER A 134 3.50 -4.73 11.01
C SER A 134 4.43 -3.53 10.89
N TYR A 135 4.18 -2.47 11.68
CA TYR A 135 5.09 -1.32 11.75
C TYR A 135 6.49 -1.70 12.25
N ARG A 136 6.59 -2.76 13.09
CA ARG A 136 7.89 -3.26 13.54
C ARG A 136 8.65 -3.87 12.37
N ARG A 137 8.03 -4.82 11.66
CA ARG A 137 8.65 -5.46 10.49
C ARG A 137 8.98 -4.45 9.39
N GLY A 138 8.06 -3.52 9.08
CA GLY A 138 8.37 -2.44 8.15
C GLY A 138 9.59 -1.61 8.54
N GLY A 139 9.81 -1.40 9.84
CA GLY A 139 11.02 -0.75 10.33
C GLY A 139 12.28 -1.62 10.21
N GLU A 140 12.16 -2.93 10.45
CA GLU A 140 13.25 -3.90 10.32
C GLU A 140 13.68 -4.08 8.85
N GLU A 141 12.72 -4.14 7.93
CA GLU A 141 12.96 -4.35 6.49
C GLU A 141 13.19 -3.04 5.70
N SER A 142 13.22 -1.90 6.37
CA SER A 142 13.50 -0.61 5.72
C SER A 142 14.91 -0.54 5.13
N SER A 143 15.81 -1.40 5.58
CA SER A 143 17.22 -1.43 5.21
C SER A 143 17.80 -2.82 5.47
N LEU A 144 18.70 -3.28 4.63
CA LEU A 144 19.39 -4.56 4.80
C LEU A 144 20.28 -4.56 6.07
N GLU A 145 20.86 -3.42 6.41
CA GLU A 145 21.61 -3.22 7.65
C GLU A 145 21.07 -2.02 8.42
N GLY A 146 20.49 -2.29 9.57
CA GLY A 146 19.91 -1.29 10.45
C GLY A 146 18.40 -1.23 10.33
N ALA A 147 17.75 -0.95 11.42
CA ALA A 147 16.30 -0.85 11.51
C ALA A 147 15.88 0.53 11.95
N VAL A 148 14.74 0.99 11.45
CA VAL A 148 14.10 2.19 12.00
C VAL A 148 13.03 1.79 13.01
N SER A 149 12.75 2.67 13.95
CA SER A 149 11.76 2.39 14.98
C SER A 149 10.33 2.31 14.41
N LYS A 150 9.48 1.49 15.02
CA LYS A 150 8.03 1.47 14.71
C LYS A 150 7.36 2.86 14.80
N GLN A 151 7.92 3.78 15.58
CA GLN A 151 7.44 5.16 15.67
C GLN A 151 7.77 5.96 14.41
N THR A 152 8.93 5.72 13.79
CA THR A 152 9.30 6.31 12.50
C THR A 152 8.34 5.82 11.41
N VAL A 153 8.06 4.51 11.35
CA VAL A 153 7.08 3.93 10.43
C VAL A 153 5.71 4.57 10.60
N LYS A 154 5.23 4.64 11.85
CA LYS A 154 3.96 5.33 12.19
C LYS A 154 3.96 6.77 11.70
N ALA A 155 5.01 7.54 11.99
CA ALA A 155 5.08 8.95 11.64
C ALA A 155 5.06 9.17 10.12
N LYS A 156 5.76 8.35 9.35
CA LYS A 156 5.75 8.41 7.88
C LYS A 156 4.39 8.01 7.33
N LEU A 157 3.84 6.87 7.74
CA LEU A 157 2.56 6.35 7.27
C LEU A 157 1.39 7.30 7.57
N HIS A 158 1.34 7.89 8.77
CA HIS A 158 0.26 8.81 9.14
C HIS A 158 0.22 10.10 8.33
N LYS A 159 1.34 10.48 7.71
CA LYS A 159 1.46 11.68 6.87
C LYS A 159 1.17 11.41 5.38
N LEU A 160 1.05 10.14 4.97
CA LEU A 160 0.87 9.80 3.57
C LEU A 160 -0.34 10.50 2.96
N LYS A 161 -0.14 11.04 1.79
CA LYS A 161 -1.18 11.48 0.87
C LYS A 161 -1.17 10.52 -0.31
N PHE A 162 -2.34 10.21 -0.82
CA PHE A 162 -2.46 9.30 -1.95
C PHE A 162 -2.82 10.09 -3.21
N PRO A 163 -2.24 9.75 -4.37
CA PRO A 163 -2.61 10.38 -5.62
C PRO A 163 -4.10 10.11 -5.88
N LYS A 164 -4.83 11.15 -6.27
CA LYS A 164 -6.16 10.95 -6.80
C LYS A 164 -6.05 10.19 -8.11
N ASN A 165 -7.05 9.37 -8.44
CA ASN A 165 -7.13 8.66 -9.71
C ASN A 165 -7.31 9.64 -10.88
N THR A 166 -6.25 10.36 -11.23
CA THR A 166 -6.27 11.41 -12.27
C THR A 166 -5.85 10.91 -13.64
N GLU A 167 -5.25 9.73 -13.72
CA GLU A 167 -4.87 9.12 -14.99
C GLU A 167 -6.13 8.68 -15.71
N LYS A 168 -6.56 9.50 -16.66
CA LYS A 168 -7.63 9.14 -17.58
C LYS A 168 -7.02 8.34 -18.70
N PRO A 169 -7.56 7.16 -19.02
CA PRO A 169 -7.11 6.40 -20.19
C PRO A 169 -7.35 7.23 -21.46
N GLU A 170 -6.49 7.06 -22.46
CA GLU A 170 -6.65 7.72 -23.76
C GLU A 170 -7.99 7.36 -24.44
N GLN A 171 -8.43 6.12 -24.22
CA GLN A 171 -9.74 5.63 -24.65
C GLN A 171 -10.47 4.97 -23.48
N LYS A 172 -11.75 5.32 -23.35
CA LYS A 172 -12.60 4.67 -22.36
C LYS A 172 -12.88 3.23 -22.78
N LYS A 173 -12.93 2.34 -21.81
CA LYS A 173 -13.25 0.95 -22.04
C LYS A 173 -14.74 0.76 -22.34
N GLU A 174 -15.05 -0.06 -23.32
CA GLU A 174 -16.40 -0.50 -23.62
C GLU A 174 -16.67 -1.82 -22.92
N VAL A 175 -17.63 -1.86 -22.02
CA VAL A 175 -18.07 -3.05 -21.31
C VAL A 175 -19.60 -3.13 -21.31
N GLU A 176 -20.13 -4.32 -21.37
CA GLU A 176 -21.59 -4.54 -21.37
C GLU A 176 -22.16 -4.42 -19.94
N TYR A 177 -21.46 -4.94 -18.96
CA TYR A 177 -21.81 -4.92 -17.55
C TYR A 177 -20.64 -4.43 -16.72
N LEU A 178 -20.94 -3.66 -15.69
CA LEU A 178 -19.97 -3.21 -14.70
C LEU A 178 -20.43 -3.65 -13.31
N TYR A 179 -19.52 -4.11 -12.50
CA TYR A 179 -19.80 -4.62 -11.16
C TYR A 179 -19.11 -3.78 -10.11
N ILE A 180 -19.88 -3.42 -9.09
CA ILE A 180 -19.39 -2.75 -7.89
C ILE A 180 -19.71 -3.69 -6.74
N GLU A 181 -18.74 -3.96 -5.91
CA GLU A 181 -18.95 -4.70 -4.67
C GLU A 181 -18.53 -3.83 -3.49
N ALA A 182 -19.34 -3.83 -2.44
CA ALA A 182 -19.15 -2.95 -1.29
C ALA A 182 -19.42 -3.70 0.00
N ASP A 183 -18.50 -3.58 0.97
CA ASP A 183 -18.65 -4.16 2.31
C ASP A 183 -17.69 -3.46 3.28
N GLU A 184 -17.71 -3.83 4.55
CA GLU A 184 -16.98 -3.18 5.62
C GLU A 184 -16.21 -4.18 6.51
N ASP A 185 -15.10 -3.73 7.07
CA ASP A 185 -14.35 -4.43 8.11
C ASP A 185 -14.37 -3.65 9.42
N HIS A 186 -14.53 -4.37 10.52
CA HIS A 186 -14.59 -3.81 11.85
C HIS A 186 -13.24 -3.94 12.56
N VAL A 187 -12.53 -2.82 12.73
CA VAL A 187 -11.22 -2.78 13.35
C VAL A 187 -11.28 -2.25 14.78
N SER A 188 -10.55 -2.89 15.69
CA SER A 188 -10.51 -2.46 17.09
C SER A 188 -9.72 -1.16 17.25
N LEU A 189 -10.26 -0.20 18.00
CA LEU A 189 -9.57 1.03 18.37
C LEU A 189 -8.63 0.81 19.57
N GLN A 190 -7.56 1.57 19.59
CA GLN A 190 -6.67 1.66 20.76
C GLN A 190 -7.38 2.37 21.91
N PHE A 191 -7.11 1.94 23.13
CA PHE A 191 -7.45 2.70 24.32
C PHE A 191 -6.62 4.00 24.34
N ARG A 192 -7.19 5.10 24.85
CA ARG A 192 -6.52 6.40 24.87
C ARG A 192 -5.35 6.42 25.86
N GLU A 193 -5.62 6.16 27.13
CA GLU A 193 -4.65 6.20 28.23
C GLU A 193 -4.56 4.87 28.96
N HIS A 194 -5.70 4.30 29.34
CA HIS A 194 -5.79 3.05 30.10
C HIS A 194 -6.67 2.02 29.40
N LYS A 195 -6.45 0.74 29.72
CA LYS A 195 -7.29 -0.36 29.23
C LYS A 195 -8.75 -0.15 29.66
N GLY A 196 -9.66 -0.11 28.68
CA GLY A 196 -11.08 0.17 28.89
C GLY A 196 -11.48 1.62 28.72
N ASP A 197 -10.55 2.53 28.48
CA ASP A 197 -10.81 3.91 28.12
C ASP A 197 -11.20 4.00 26.64
N LEU A 198 -12.50 3.88 26.38
CA LEU A 198 -13.09 3.83 25.05
C LEU A 198 -13.70 5.17 24.67
N GLU A 199 -13.62 5.50 23.39
CA GLU A 199 -14.35 6.64 22.85
C GLU A 199 -15.86 6.40 22.95
N LYS A 200 -16.62 7.46 23.24
CA LYS A 200 -18.07 7.40 23.20
C LYS A 200 -18.56 7.87 21.82
N ASN A 201 -19.52 7.15 21.25
CA ASN A 201 -20.22 7.59 20.06
C ASN A 201 -21.17 8.76 20.36
N SER A 202 -21.84 9.30 19.34
CA SER A 202 -22.83 10.39 19.48
C SER A 202 -23.97 10.07 20.46
N ASN A 203 -24.26 8.79 20.69
CA ASN A 203 -25.30 8.32 21.62
C ASN A 203 -24.74 8.02 23.02
N GLY A 204 -23.51 8.39 23.33
CA GLY A 204 -22.87 8.17 24.62
C GLY A 204 -22.42 6.74 24.90
N GLN A 205 -22.57 5.81 23.97
CA GLN A 205 -22.15 4.42 24.11
C GLN A 205 -20.65 4.31 23.87
N LYS A 206 -19.98 3.49 24.67
CA LYS A 206 -18.55 3.19 24.47
C LYS A 206 -18.35 2.42 23.17
N ASN A 207 -17.53 2.95 22.27
CA ASN A 207 -17.22 2.32 21.00
C ASN A 207 -15.72 2.05 20.87
N ASN A 208 -15.37 0.77 20.80
CA ASN A 208 -14.00 0.32 20.55
C ASN A 208 -13.79 -0.18 19.11
N CYS A 209 -14.73 0.10 18.23
CA CYS A 209 -14.73 -0.38 16.85
C CYS A 209 -14.75 0.80 15.89
N LEU A 210 -13.97 0.70 14.85
CA LEU A 210 -13.95 1.60 13.71
C LEU A 210 -14.30 0.82 12.46
N ILE A 211 -15.19 1.37 11.65
CA ILE A 211 -15.60 0.76 10.40
C ILE A 211 -14.66 1.23 9.29
N THR A 212 -14.03 0.28 8.63
CA THR A 212 -13.24 0.50 7.42
C THR A 212 -14.03 0.00 6.23
N LYS A 213 -14.39 0.90 5.32
CA LYS A 213 -15.20 0.61 4.14
C LYS A 213 -14.32 0.21 2.97
N MET A 214 -14.75 -0.79 2.23
CA MET A 214 -14.14 -1.21 0.99
C MET A 214 -15.18 -1.25 -0.12
N VAL A 215 -14.81 -0.66 -1.25
CA VAL A 215 -15.55 -0.79 -2.51
C VAL A 215 -14.58 -1.19 -3.58
N TYR A 216 -14.98 -2.07 -4.47
CA TYR A 216 -14.21 -2.33 -5.67
C TYR A 216 -15.09 -2.44 -6.91
N VAL A 217 -14.51 -2.02 -8.03
CA VAL A 217 -15.14 -2.02 -9.35
C VAL A 217 -14.41 -3.03 -10.21
N HIS A 218 -15.15 -3.86 -10.96
CA HIS A 218 -14.55 -4.84 -11.86
C HIS A 218 -15.44 -5.12 -13.10
N GLU A 219 -14.86 -5.71 -14.12
CA GLU A 219 -15.50 -5.92 -15.43
C GLU A 219 -16.18 -7.31 -15.53
N GLY A 220 -16.12 -8.11 -14.48
CA GLY A 220 -16.67 -9.46 -14.42
C GLY A 220 -15.71 -10.46 -13.81
N VAL A 221 -15.90 -11.74 -14.12
CA VAL A 221 -15.08 -12.83 -13.62
C VAL A 221 -14.67 -13.75 -14.78
N GLU A 222 -13.48 -14.32 -14.68
CA GLU A 222 -12.98 -15.33 -15.61
C GLU A 222 -12.32 -16.49 -14.85
N PRO A 223 -12.23 -17.70 -15.41
CA PRO A 223 -11.49 -18.80 -14.80
C PRO A 223 -10.01 -18.42 -14.61
N GLU A 224 -9.40 -18.75 -13.46
CA GLU A 224 -7.98 -18.52 -13.19
C GLU A 224 -7.05 -19.23 -14.20
N ALA A 225 -7.48 -20.40 -14.69
CA ALA A 225 -6.77 -21.17 -15.70
C ALA A 225 -7.80 -21.99 -16.52
N PRO A 226 -7.43 -22.47 -17.72
CA PRO A 226 -8.27 -23.37 -18.48
C PRO A 226 -8.71 -24.58 -17.62
N GLN A 227 -10.02 -24.82 -17.52
CA GLN A 227 -10.66 -25.87 -16.70
C GLN A 227 -10.62 -25.66 -15.18
N SER A 228 -10.14 -24.51 -14.68
CA SER A 228 -10.21 -24.17 -13.26
C SER A 228 -11.66 -23.95 -12.83
N LYS A 229 -12.01 -24.47 -11.65
CA LYS A 229 -13.26 -24.12 -10.95
C LYS A 229 -13.16 -22.82 -10.17
N ARG A 230 -11.95 -22.24 -10.07
CA ARG A 230 -11.71 -20.97 -9.43
C ARG A 230 -11.80 -19.85 -10.46
N TYR A 231 -12.35 -18.73 -10.02
CA TYR A 231 -12.53 -17.54 -10.83
C TYR A 231 -11.72 -16.39 -10.23
N ARG A 232 -11.20 -15.54 -11.10
CA ARG A 232 -10.59 -14.26 -10.73
C ARG A 232 -11.41 -13.10 -11.29
N LEU A 233 -11.29 -11.95 -10.66
CA LEU A 233 -11.93 -10.74 -11.15
C LEU A 233 -11.17 -10.18 -12.36
N ILE A 234 -11.92 -9.64 -13.30
CA ILE A 234 -11.35 -8.93 -14.46
C ILE A 234 -11.15 -7.46 -14.09
N ASN A 235 -9.91 -6.98 -14.12
CA ASN A 235 -9.52 -5.60 -13.87
C ASN A 235 -10.12 -4.99 -12.58
N PRO A 236 -9.95 -5.61 -11.41
CA PRO A 236 -10.49 -5.06 -10.17
C PRO A 236 -9.76 -3.78 -9.77
N ARG A 237 -10.51 -2.77 -9.31
CA ARG A 237 -10.00 -1.52 -8.74
C ARG A 237 -10.58 -1.31 -7.36
N TYR A 238 -9.74 -1.24 -6.35
CA TYR A 238 -10.09 -1.18 -4.93
C TYR A 238 -10.05 0.25 -4.41
N PHE A 239 -11.02 0.58 -3.57
CA PHE A 239 -11.14 1.83 -2.83
C PHE A 239 -11.39 1.49 -1.38
N CYS A 240 -10.53 1.94 -0.48
CA CYS A 240 -10.69 1.70 0.96
C CYS A 240 -10.61 3.01 1.71
N ARG A 241 -11.54 3.23 2.65
CA ARG A 241 -11.60 4.47 3.43
C ARG A 241 -12.25 4.27 4.81
N VAL A 242 -11.82 5.08 5.75
CA VAL A 242 -12.54 5.32 7.00
C VAL A 242 -13.26 6.65 6.84
N CYS A 243 -14.58 6.60 6.71
CA CYS A 243 -15.42 7.78 6.52
C CYS A 243 -16.81 7.58 7.14
N ASP A 244 -17.42 8.68 7.58
CA ASP A 244 -18.74 8.71 8.18
C ASP A 244 -19.57 9.92 7.67
N GLY A 245 -20.89 9.88 7.85
CA GLY A 245 -21.77 10.99 7.50
C GLY A 245 -21.61 11.47 6.05
N LYS A 246 -21.35 12.78 5.87
CA LYS A 246 -21.18 13.41 4.54
C LYS A 246 -19.97 12.91 3.76
N ASP A 247 -18.96 12.37 4.43
CA ASP A 247 -17.76 11.85 3.76
C ASP A 247 -18.09 10.57 2.95
N ASN A 248 -19.21 9.88 3.27
CA ASN A 248 -19.70 8.77 2.47
C ASN A 248 -20.10 9.21 1.06
N GLU A 249 -20.72 10.38 0.94
CA GLU A 249 -21.09 10.93 -0.37
C GLU A 249 -19.84 11.20 -1.21
N ALA A 250 -18.86 11.88 -0.62
CA ALA A 250 -17.59 12.17 -1.30
C ALA A 250 -16.83 10.88 -1.71
N PHE A 251 -16.94 9.82 -0.90
CA PHE A 251 -16.35 8.53 -1.23
C PHE A 251 -17.04 7.89 -2.45
N TRP A 252 -18.37 7.92 -2.52
CA TRP A 252 -19.10 7.43 -3.69
C TRP A 252 -18.92 8.29 -4.93
N ASP A 253 -18.75 9.62 -4.76
CA ASP A 253 -18.46 10.53 -5.87
C ASP A 253 -17.08 10.19 -6.50
N GLU A 254 -16.06 9.90 -5.69
CA GLU A 254 -14.75 9.47 -6.18
C GLU A 254 -14.83 8.17 -7.00
N ILE A 255 -15.62 7.20 -6.54
CA ILE A 255 -15.84 5.95 -7.26
C ILE A 255 -16.57 6.20 -8.58
N TYR A 256 -17.58 7.06 -8.58
CA TYR A 256 -18.29 7.43 -9.79
C TYR A 256 -17.40 8.19 -10.78
N GLU A 257 -16.55 9.11 -10.32
CA GLU A 257 -15.55 9.79 -11.15
C GLU A 257 -14.59 8.80 -11.81
N TYR A 258 -14.13 7.80 -11.08
CA TYR A 258 -13.33 6.72 -11.64
C TYR A 258 -14.08 5.98 -12.74
N ILE A 259 -15.31 5.52 -12.47
CA ILE A 259 -16.14 4.82 -13.46
C ILE A 259 -16.36 5.69 -14.70
N ALA A 260 -16.77 6.93 -14.53
CA ALA A 260 -17.08 7.85 -15.62
C ALA A 260 -15.83 8.24 -16.44
N SER A 261 -14.64 8.22 -15.85
CA SER A 261 -13.38 8.50 -16.55
C SER A 261 -12.82 7.31 -17.32
N HIS A 262 -13.07 6.08 -16.84
CA HIS A 262 -12.44 4.87 -17.40
C HIS A 262 -13.36 4.07 -18.34
N TYR A 263 -14.68 4.19 -18.18
CA TYR A 263 -15.66 3.41 -18.95
C TYR A 263 -16.56 4.30 -19.81
N ASP A 264 -16.93 3.80 -20.98
CA ASP A 264 -17.95 4.42 -21.83
C ASP A 264 -19.36 4.05 -21.30
N LEU A 265 -19.92 4.95 -20.50
CA LEU A 265 -21.22 4.72 -19.84
C LEU A 265 -22.39 4.59 -20.82
N GLU A 266 -22.26 5.03 -22.08
CA GLU A 266 -23.29 4.85 -23.11
C GLU A 266 -23.37 3.39 -23.59
N LYS A 267 -22.27 2.66 -23.49
CA LYS A 267 -22.17 1.25 -23.84
C LYS A 267 -22.52 0.31 -22.70
N VAL A 268 -22.45 0.78 -21.46
CA VAL A 268 -22.78 -0.03 -20.28
C VAL A 268 -24.28 -0.25 -20.18
N LYS A 269 -24.74 -1.48 -20.36
CA LYS A 269 -26.16 -1.85 -20.23
C LYS A 269 -26.63 -1.73 -18.79
N LYS A 270 -25.83 -2.21 -17.82
CA LYS A 270 -26.15 -2.17 -16.39
C LYS A 270 -24.89 -2.07 -15.53
N ILE A 271 -25.01 -1.31 -14.45
CA ILE A 271 -24.05 -1.28 -13.35
C ILE A 271 -24.71 -2.01 -12.18
N TYR A 272 -24.10 -3.10 -11.72
CA TYR A 272 -24.57 -3.87 -10.57
C TYR A 272 -23.80 -3.47 -9.32
N LEU A 273 -24.52 -3.23 -8.21
CA LEU A 273 -23.95 -3.02 -6.88
C LEU A 273 -24.31 -4.21 -6.00
N ASN A 274 -23.32 -5.06 -5.72
CA ASN A 274 -23.46 -6.16 -4.77
C ASN A 274 -23.06 -5.70 -3.37
N ALA A 275 -23.96 -5.82 -2.41
CA ALA A 275 -23.70 -5.38 -1.03
C ALA A 275 -24.71 -5.98 -0.03
N ASP A 276 -24.45 -5.76 1.25
CA ASP A 276 -25.29 -6.25 2.36
C ASP A 276 -26.47 -5.34 2.72
N GLY A 277 -26.55 -4.13 2.18
CA GLY A 277 -27.61 -3.16 2.46
C GLY A 277 -27.31 -2.22 3.63
N GLY A 278 -26.06 -2.07 4.01
CA GLY A 278 -25.63 -1.07 5.01
C GLY A 278 -26.03 0.36 4.61
N GLY A 279 -26.34 1.20 5.60
CA GLY A 279 -26.86 2.55 5.35
C GLY A 279 -25.95 3.44 4.49
N TRP A 280 -24.63 3.29 4.59
CA TRP A 280 -23.67 4.03 3.76
C TRP A 280 -23.67 3.55 2.29
N ILE A 281 -24.11 2.32 2.04
CA ILE A 281 -24.23 1.74 0.71
C ILE A 281 -25.47 2.29 0.00
N GLU A 282 -26.55 2.57 0.76
CA GLU A 282 -27.74 3.23 0.22
C GLU A 282 -27.40 4.57 -0.47
N THR A 283 -26.36 5.28 0.04
CA THR A 283 -25.87 6.52 -0.56
C THR A 283 -25.40 6.31 -2.01
N ALA A 284 -24.86 5.13 -2.35
CA ALA A 284 -24.46 4.80 -3.71
C ALA A 284 -25.60 4.92 -4.73
N LYS A 285 -26.83 4.55 -4.33
CA LYS A 285 -28.01 4.60 -5.20
C LYS A 285 -28.34 6.03 -5.67
N THR A 286 -27.99 7.02 -4.86
CA THR A 286 -28.19 8.43 -5.19
C THR A 286 -27.03 9.04 -5.94
N ARG A 287 -25.79 8.51 -5.76
CA ARG A 287 -24.56 9.08 -6.35
C ARG A 287 -24.18 8.40 -7.67
N ILE A 288 -24.48 7.11 -7.85
CA ILE A 288 -24.19 6.38 -9.07
C ILE A 288 -25.47 6.20 -9.89
N LYS A 289 -25.60 6.98 -10.95
CA LYS A 289 -26.79 6.98 -11.79
C LYS A 289 -26.97 5.63 -12.49
N GLY A 290 -28.18 5.06 -12.37
CA GLY A 290 -28.54 3.81 -13.07
C GLY A 290 -28.04 2.53 -12.41
N VAL A 291 -27.48 2.59 -11.19
CA VAL A 291 -27.01 1.43 -10.46
C VAL A 291 -28.17 0.50 -10.09
N THR A 292 -27.99 -0.79 -10.31
CA THR A 292 -28.93 -1.85 -9.91
C THR A 292 -28.37 -2.55 -8.67
N TYR A 293 -29.04 -2.38 -7.53
CA TYR A 293 -28.63 -3.02 -6.29
C TYR A 293 -29.00 -4.51 -6.28
N VAL A 294 -28.04 -5.35 -5.91
CA VAL A 294 -28.15 -6.80 -5.79
C VAL A 294 -27.67 -7.19 -4.40
N LEU A 295 -28.53 -7.92 -3.67
CA LEU A 295 -28.15 -8.35 -2.32
C LEU A 295 -27.00 -9.36 -2.37
N ASP A 296 -26.00 -9.19 -1.52
CA ASP A 296 -24.87 -10.11 -1.42
C ASP A 296 -25.36 -11.54 -1.10
N GLU A 297 -24.81 -12.54 -1.80
CA GLU A 297 -25.26 -13.92 -1.69
C GLU A 297 -24.94 -14.53 -0.32
N PHE A 298 -23.78 -14.20 0.25
CA PHE A 298 -23.38 -14.66 1.58
C PHE A 298 -24.34 -14.16 2.65
N HIS A 299 -24.65 -12.87 2.62
CA HIS A 299 -25.60 -12.27 3.56
C HIS A 299 -27.01 -12.80 3.40
N LEU A 300 -27.50 -12.94 2.16
CA LEU A 300 -28.80 -13.56 1.93
C LEU A 300 -28.87 -14.98 2.51
N GLN A 301 -27.88 -15.82 2.23
CA GLN A 301 -27.82 -17.18 2.79
C GLN A 301 -27.74 -17.16 4.32
N LYS A 302 -26.91 -16.33 4.90
CA LYS A 302 -26.75 -16.16 6.35
C LYS A 302 -28.08 -15.86 7.06
N TYR A 303 -28.87 -14.95 6.49
CA TYR A 303 -30.18 -14.60 7.07
C TYR A 303 -31.19 -15.74 6.90
N LEU A 304 -31.22 -16.40 5.73
CA LEU A 304 -32.08 -17.58 5.52
C LEU A 304 -31.70 -18.72 6.47
N MET A 305 -30.41 -19.02 6.62
CA MET A 305 -29.94 -20.06 7.55
C MET A 305 -30.26 -19.76 9.01
N LYS A 306 -30.20 -18.49 9.43
CA LYS A 306 -30.64 -18.07 10.76
C LYS A 306 -32.12 -18.31 11.00
N MET A 307 -32.97 -18.15 9.99
CA MET A 307 -34.42 -18.40 10.11
C MET A 307 -34.78 -19.86 10.28
N ILE A 308 -34.01 -20.77 9.65
CA ILE A 308 -34.32 -22.21 9.69
C ILE A 308 -33.53 -22.97 10.77
N SER A 309 -32.67 -22.30 11.54
CA SER A 309 -31.71 -22.93 12.47
C SER A 309 -32.35 -23.82 13.57
N HIS A 310 -33.68 -23.72 13.79
CA HIS A 310 -34.44 -24.52 14.75
C HIS A 310 -35.19 -25.71 14.11
N MET A 311 -35.23 -25.81 12.77
CA MET A 311 -36.07 -26.74 12.02
C MET A 311 -35.54 -28.19 11.97
N LYS A 312 -34.32 -28.44 12.49
CA LYS A 312 -33.70 -29.79 12.49
C LYS A 312 -33.80 -30.47 11.11
N ASP A 313 -34.45 -31.63 11.04
CA ASP A 313 -34.58 -32.45 9.84
C ASP A 313 -35.37 -31.77 8.71
N SER A 314 -36.25 -30.79 9.02
CA SER A 314 -37.03 -30.04 8.04
C SER A 314 -36.32 -28.76 7.57
N ALA A 315 -35.06 -28.52 7.96
CA ALA A 315 -34.32 -27.28 7.65
C ALA A 315 -34.17 -27.08 6.13
N ASP A 316 -33.83 -28.14 5.38
CA ASP A 316 -33.64 -28.05 3.92
C ASP A 316 -34.93 -27.73 3.17
N ASP A 317 -36.07 -28.27 3.62
CA ASP A 317 -37.37 -27.96 3.03
C ASP A 317 -37.77 -26.53 3.31
N ALA A 318 -37.62 -26.05 4.56
CA ALA A 318 -37.86 -24.69 4.95
C ALA A 318 -36.97 -23.70 4.18
N TYR A 319 -35.69 -24.04 3.95
CA TYR A 319 -34.76 -23.24 3.14
C TYR A 319 -35.26 -23.11 1.69
N ARG A 320 -35.68 -24.22 1.09
CA ARG A 320 -36.22 -24.24 -0.28
C ARG A 320 -37.51 -23.40 -0.38
N GLU A 321 -38.41 -23.51 0.59
CA GLU A 321 -39.62 -22.69 0.63
C GLU A 321 -39.34 -21.20 0.74
N LEU A 322 -38.45 -20.78 1.66
CA LEU A 322 -38.03 -19.38 1.78
C LEU A 322 -37.46 -18.86 0.46
N ARG A 323 -36.56 -19.61 -0.17
CA ARG A 323 -35.98 -19.23 -1.48
C ARG A 323 -37.04 -19.16 -2.57
N LYS A 324 -38.01 -20.08 -2.60
CA LYS A 324 -39.10 -20.11 -3.56
C LYS A 324 -40.01 -18.89 -3.37
N ALA A 325 -40.37 -18.54 -2.12
CA ALA A 325 -41.15 -17.36 -1.80
C ALA A 325 -40.47 -16.08 -2.28
N ILE A 326 -39.18 -15.92 -2.05
CA ILE A 326 -38.44 -14.73 -2.50
C ILE A 326 -38.31 -14.69 -4.02
N ARG A 327 -37.97 -15.82 -4.65
CA ARG A 327 -37.69 -15.89 -6.08
C ARG A 327 -38.95 -15.71 -6.93
N ASN A 328 -40.00 -16.43 -6.62
CA ASN A 328 -41.19 -16.58 -7.47
C ASN A 328 -42.43 -15.99 -6.86
N GLY A 329 -42.48 -15.82 -5.54
CA GLY A 329 -43.63 -15.35 -4.79
C GLY A 329 -43.65 -13.84 -4.55
N THR A 330 -44.46 -13.47 -3.55
CA THR A 330 -44.71 -12.09 -3.08
C THR A 330 -44.13 -11.89 -1.68
N LYS A 331 -44.16 -10.66 -1.19
CA LYS A 331 -43.78 -10.35 0.20
C LYS A 331 -44.72 -11.07 1.20
N ALA A 332 -45.98 -11.24 0.85
CA ALA A 332 -46.97 -11.95 1.67
C ALA A 332 -46.63 -13.44 1.81
N ASP A 333 -46.19 -14.11 0.71
CA ASP A 333 -45.79 -15.51 0.75
C ASP A 333 -44.58 -15.73 1.66
N LEU A 334 -43.60 -14.79 1.68
CA LEU A 334 -42.49 -14.87 2.61
C LEU A 334 -42.96 -14.73 4.07
N VAL A 335 -43.88 -13.80 4.35
CA VAL A 335 -44.45 -13.62 5.70
C VAL A 335 -45.16 -14.88 6.14
N GLU A 336 -45.95 -15.51 5.27
CA GLU A 336 -46.67 -16.75 5.57
C GLU A 336 -45.69 -17.91 5.92
N VAL A 337 -44.62 -18.06 5.14
CA VAL A 337 -43.56 -19.07 5.44
C VAL A 337 -42.97 -18.78 6.82
N VAL A 338 -42.63 -17.52 7.13
CA VAL A 338 -42.05 -17.13 8.42
C VAL A 338 -42.99 -17.39 9.57
N GLU A 339 -44.31 -17.13 9.41
CA GLU A 339 -45.29 -17.46 10.44
C GLU A 339 -45.38 -18.98 10.71
N ARG A 340 -45.26 -19.81 9.67
CA ARG A 340 -45.16 -21.27 9.86
C ARG A 340 -43.90 -21.66 10.62
N LEU A 341 -42.77 -21.01 10.35
CA LEU A 341 -41.51 -21.23 11.08
C LEU A 341 -41.62 -20.81 12.55
N LYS A 342 -42.36 -19.74 12.86
CA LYS A 342 -42.63 -19.32 14.26
C LYS A 342 -43.42 -20.41 15.03
N ASN A 343 -44.43 -20.98 14.38
CA ASN A 343 -45.25 -22.04 14.99
C ASN A 343 -44.45 -23.32 15.28
N ALA A 344 -43.31 -23.49 14.66
CA ALA A 344 -42.40 -24.62 14.85
C ALA A 344 -41.30 -24.35 15.91
N LEU A 345 -41.32 -23.19 16.58
CA LEU A 345 -40.35 -22.86 17.63
C LEU A 345 -40.55 -23.72 18.87
N PRO A 346 -39.47 -24.22 19.51
CA PRO A 346 -39.57 -24.88 20.83
C PRO A 346 -40.11 -23.91 21.90
N GLU A 347 -40.93 -24.41 22.81
CA GLU A 347 -41.57 -23.62 23.87
C GLU A 347 -40.56 -22.76 24.67
N GLU A 348 -39.37 -23.32 24.94
CA GLU A 348 -38.31 -22.65 25.71
C GLU A 348 -37.69 -21.43 24.97
N ARG A 349 -37.93 -21.27 23.65
CA ARG A 349 -37.30 -20.28 22.78
C ARG A 349 -38.27 -19.43 21.99
N ILE A 350 -39.57 -19.45 22.32
CA ILE A 350 -40.60 -18.75 21.56
C ILE A 350 -40.31 -17.25 21.45
N GLU A 351 -40.04 -16.56 22.54
CA GLU A 351 -39.82 -15.12 22.55
C GLU A 351 -38.56 -14.70 21.76
N SER A 352 -37.43 -15.27 22.10
CA SER A 352 -36.12 -14.97 21.44
C SER A 352 -36.08 -15.43 19.97
N GLY A 353 -36.74 -16.57 19.68
CA GLY A 353 -36.86 -17.11 18.33
C GLY A 353 -37.76 -16.26 17.43
N THR A 354 -38.91 -15.83 17.95
CA THR A 354 -39.82 -14.93 17.23
C THR A 354 -39.13 -13.61 16.87
N MET A 355 -38.51 -12.96 17.84
CA MET A 355 -37.74 -11.73 17.60
C MET A 355 -36.71 -11.92 16.49
N ARG A 356 -35.94 -13.02 16.55
CA ARG A 356 -34.90 -13.31 15.53
C ARG A 356 -35.52 -13.58 14.15
N LEU A 357 -36.61 -14.32 14.05
CA LEU A 357 -37.30 -14.58 12.79
C LEU A 357 -37.82 -13.28 12.17
N GLU A 358 -38.42 -12.40 12.99
CA GLU A 358 -38.93 -11.11 12.54
C GLU A 358 -37.84 -10.19 12.05
N GLN A 359 -36.73 -10.07 12.78
CA GLN A 359 -35.58 -9.26 12.36
C GLN A 359 -35.01 -9.74 11.02
N ASN A 360 -34.85 -11.05 10.84
CA ASN A 360 -34.35 -11.62 9.59
C ASN A 360 -35.34 -11.45 8.43
N ARG A 361 -36.63 -11.63 8.69
CA ARG A 361 -37.71 -11.35 7.72
C ARG A 361 -37.69 -9.88 7.27
N ASP A 362 -37.65 -8.96 8.22
CA ASP A 362 -37.68 -7.54 7.94
C ASP A 362 -36.48 -7.07 7.15
N TYR A 363 -35.29 -7.64 7.43
CA TYR A 363 -34.09 -7.43 6.60
C TYR A 363 -34.33 -7.83 5.13
N ILE A 364 -34.93 -9.00 4.88
CA ILE A 364 -35.19 -9.47 3.51
C ILE A 364 -36.29 -8.63 2.86
N LEU A 365 -37.35 -8.25 3.61
CA LEU A 365 -38.43 -7.39 3.11
C LEU A 365 -37.94 -5.99 2.72
N ASN A 366 -37.00 -5.43 3.49
CA ASN A 366 -36.37 -4.15 3.19
C ASN A 366 -35.49 -4.24 1.94
N ASN A 367 -34.84 -5.38 1.71
CA ASN A 367 -33.99 -5.63 0.55
C ASN A 367 -34.67 -6.49 -0.52
N TRP A 368 -36.02 -6.54 -0.56
CA TRP A 368 -36.79 -7.47 -1.37
C TRP A 368 -36.39 -7.52 -2.84
N GLY A 369 -36.32 -6.37 -3.48
CA GLY A 369 -35.94 -6.27 -4.89
C GLY A 369 -34.54 -6.82 -5.16
N ALA A 370 -33.60 -6.46 -4.33
CA ALA A 370 -32.20 -6.90 -4.45
C ALA A 370 -32.02 -8.41 -4.20
N ALA A 371 -32.73 -8.96 -3.20
CA ALA A 371 -32.75 -10.38 -2.91
C ALA A 371 -33.35 -11.19 -4.08
N ARG A 372 -34.42 -10.66 -4.68
CA ARG A 372 -35.07 -11.29 -5.84
C ARG A 372 -34.19 -11.29 -7.08
N ILE A 373 -33.52 -10.16 -7.38
CA ILE A 373 -32.54 -10.05 -8.49
C ILE A 373 -31.44 -11.08 -8.29
N ARG A 374 -30.89 -11.22 -7.09
CA ARG A 374 -29.86 -12.21 -6.74
C ARG A 374 -30.32 -13.63 -7.04
N LEU A 375 -31.52 -14.01 -6.63
CA LEU A 375 -32.03 -15.37 -6.83
C LEU A 375 -32.44 -15.67 -8.27
N LEU A 376 -32.88 -14.66 -9.03
CA LEU A 376 -33.24 -14.84 -10.44
C LEU A 376 -32.03 -14.98 -11.35
N ARG A 377 -30.88 -14.35 -11.00
CA ARG A 377 -29.62 -14.38 -11.76
C ARG A 377 -29.80 -14.16 -13.27
N LYS A 378 -30.58 -13.15 -13.63
CA LYS A 378 -30.83 -12.75 -15.02
C LYS A 378 -29.86 -11.66 -15.47
N GLU A 379 -29.72 -11.49 -16.79
CA GLU A 379 -29.06 -10.34 -17.41
C GLU A 379 -27.65 -10.02 -16.86
N GLY A 380 -26.78 -11.01 -16.76
CA GLY A 380 -25.39 -10.78 -16.34
C GLY A 380 -25.18 -10.70 -14.82
N VAL A 381 -26.18 -10.96 -13.98
CA VAL A 381 -25.98 -11.06 -12.53
C VAL A 381 -25.05 -12.24 -12.20
N ILE A 382 -23.88 -11.93 -11.66
CA ILE A 382 -22.85 -12.91 -11.25
C ILE A 382 -22.84 -13.10 -9.73
N GLY A 383 -22.10 -14.11 -9.26
CA GLY A 383 -21.83 -14.30 -7.84
C GLY A 383 -21.06 -13.12 -7.24
N SER A 384 -21.07 -13.00 -5.93
CA SER A 384 -20.30 -12.00 -5.17
C SER A 384 -19.08 -12.67 -4.54
N SER A 385 -17.98 -11.95 -4.47
CA SER A 385 -16.73 -12.37 -3.81
C SER A 385 -16.30 -11.41 -2.69
N THR A 386 -17.21 -10.54 -2.27
CA THR A 386 -16.96 -9.40 -1.38
C THR A 386 -16.29 -9.82 -0.08
N GLU A 387 -16.82 -10.82 0.63
CA GLU A 387 -16.27 -11.33 1.89
C GLU A 387 -14.81 -11.79 1.74
N GLY A 388 -14.48 -12.51 0.66
CA GLY A 388 -13.12 -12.96 0.37
C GLY A 388 -12.16 -11.78 0.15
N HIS A 389 -12.58 -10.77 -0.58
CA HIS A 389 -11.78 -9.58 -0.86
C HIS A 389 -11.60 -8.70 0.38
N VAL A 390 -12.65 -8.50 1.19
CA VAL A 390 -12.54 -7.79 2.47
C VAL A 390 -11.56 -8.51 3.39
N SER A 391 -11.69 -9.84 3.51
CA SER A 391 -10.77 -10.67 4.31
C SER A 391 -9.32 -10.51 3.83
N HIS A 392 -9.07 -10.62 2.54
CA HIS A 392 -7.72 -10.55 1.98
C HIS A 392 -7.12 -9.14 2.03
N ILE A 393 -7.89 -8.12 1.67
CA ILE A 393 -7.37 -6.76 1.53
C ILE A 393 -7.36 -6.02 2.86
N LEU A 394 -8.40 -6.11 3.68
CA LEU A 394 -8.49 -5.38 4.95
C LEU A 394 -8.19 -6.28 6.16
N SER A 395 -9.00 -7.34 6.37
CA SER A 395 -9.01 -8.05 7.63
C SER A 395 -7.69 -8.76 7.92
N SER A 396 -7.04 -9.35 6.92
CA SER A 396 -5.74 -10.03 7.06
C SER A 396 -4.67 -9.15 7.71
N ARG A 397 -4.74 -7.84 7.49
CA ARG A 397 -3.79 -6.86 8.04
C ARG A 397 -4.34 -6.09 9.23
N MET A 398 -5.64 -5.85 9.29
CA MET A 398 -6.20 -4.84 10.18
C MET A 398 -7.02 -5.40 11.33
N SER A 399 -7.69 -6.54 11.17
CA SER A 399 -8.63 -7.08 12.16
C SER A 399 -8.41 -8.55 12.53
N SER A 400 -7.80 -9.37 11.68
CA SER A 400 -7.62 -10.82 11.90
C SER A 400 -6.68 -11.16 13.06
N ARG A 401 -5.88 -10.21 13.54
CA ARG A 401 -4.96 -10.37 14.69
C ARG A 401 -5.35 -9.42 15.81
N PRO A 402 -5.11 -9.79 17.08
CA PRO A 402 -5.33 -8.88 18.21
C PRO A 402 -4.46 -7.62 18.08
N MET A 403 -5.04 -6.51 17.63
CA MET A 403 -4.38 -5.22 17.53
C MET A 403 -5.39 -4.09 17.69
N GLY A 404 -4.92 -2.94 18.15
CA GLY A 404 -5.71 -1.74 18.22
C GLY A 404 -5.15 -0.63 17.33
N TRP A 405 -6.01 0.09 16.66
CA TRP A 405 -5.68 1.15 15.72
C TRP A 405 -6.03 2.55 16.26
N SER A 406 -5.22 3.54 15.92
CA SER A 406 -5.72 4.93 15.95
C SER A 406 -6.58 5.17 14.71
N ARG A 407 -7.54 6.11 14.76
CA ARG A 407 -8.38 6.45 13.60
C ARG A 407 -7.55 6.82 12.37
N THR A 408 -6.56 7.71 12.54
CA THR A 408 -5.64 8.10 11.47
C THR A 408 -4.85 6.90 10.93
N GLY A 409 -4.33 6.04 11.83
CA GLY A 409 -3.56 4.87 11.43
C GLY A 409 -4.38 3.86 10.64
N ALA A 410 -5.62 3.60 11.05
CA ALA A 410 -6.54 2.72 10.32
C ALA A 410 -6.89 3.30 8.94
N GLY A 411 -7.24 4.59 8.87
CA GLY A 411 -7.57 5.25 7.60
C GLY A 411 -6.39 5.20 6.61
N LYS A 412 -5.19 5.58 7.06
CA LYS A 412 -4.01 5.57 6.20
C LYS A 412 -3.57 4.16 5.79
N MET A 413 -3.74 3.17 6.67
CA MET A 413 -3.46 1.78 6.32
C MET A 413 -4.47 1.25 5.30
N ALA A 414 -5.75 1.56 5.44
CA ALA A 414 -6.77 1.16 4.47
C ALA A 414 -6.50 1.75 3.07
N GLU A 415 -6.20 3.05 3.00
CA GLU A 415 -5.82 3.72 1.75
C GLU A 415 -4.53 3.12 1.14
N LEU A 416 -3.52 2.82 1.97
CA LEU A 416 -2.26 2.20 1.53
C LEU A 416 -2.49 0.77 0.99
N ARG A 417 -3.38 0.00 1.64
CA ARG A 417 -3.75 -1.33 1.16
C ARG A 417 -4.45 -1.27 -0.20
N ALA A 418 -5.40 -0.35 -0.36
CA ALA A 418 -6.03 -0.12 -1.67
C ALA A 418 -5.00 0.27 -2.74
N TYR A 419 -4.08 1.19 -2.43
CA TYR A 419 -3.01 1.60 -3.32
C TYR A 419 -2.13 0.41 -3.74
N TYR A 420 -1.68 -0.40 -2.77
CA TYR A 420 -0.86 -1.59 -2.99
C TYR A 420 -1.54 -2.63 -3.88
N TYR A 421 -2.80 -3.01 -3.55
CA TYR A 421 -3.54 -4.01 -4.32
C TYR A 421 -4.01 -3.52 -5.68
N ASN A 422 -4.00 -2.23 -5.92
CA ASN A 422 -4.17 -1.64 -7.25
C ASN A 422 -2.87 -1.62 -8.08
N GLY A 423 -1.80 -2.24 -7.60
CA GLY A 423 -0.51 -2.26 -8.28
C GLY A 423 0.30 -0.97 -8.15
N GLY A 424 0.00 -0.16 -7.15
CA GLY A 424 0.74 1.09 -6.91
C GLY A 424 2.18 0.84 -6.46
N ASP A 425 3.12 1.55 -7.07
CA ASP A 425 4.54 1.53 -6.72
C ASP A 425 4.83 2.37 -5.48
N MET A 426 5.48 1.76 -4.47
CA MET A 426 5.76 2.46 -3.20
C MET A 426 6.79 3.57 -3.34
N LEU A 427 7.74 3.45 -4.27
CA LEU A 427 8.73 4.50 -4.51
C LEU A 427 8.07 5.72 -5.16
N GLU A 428 7.17 5.50 -6.12
CA GLU A 428 6.37 6.57 -6.72
C GLU A 428 5.45 7.23 -5.68
N LEU A 429 4.86 6.46 -4.76
CA LEU A 429 4.08 7.02 -3.66
C LEU A 429 4.93 7.91 -2.74
N VAL A 430 6.15 7.51 -2.44
CA VAL A 430 7.08 8.32 -1.64
C VAL A 430 7.47 9.60 -2.37
N ARG A 431 7.74 9.54 -3.66
CA ARG A 431 8.03 10.71 -4.51
C ARG A 431 6.85 11.67 -4.61
N TYR A 432 5.64 11.14 -4.71
CA TYR A 432 4.41 11.93 -4.71
C TYR A 432 4.27 12.84 -3.48
N GLN A 433 4.76 12.39 -2.28
CA GLN A 433 4.73 13.23 -1.08
C GLN A 433 5.50 14.55 -1.25
N LYS A 434 6.53 14.57 -2.09
CA LYS A 434 7.37 15.76 -2.33
C LYS A 434 6.77 16.71 -3.37
N THR A 435 6.03 16.19 -4.33
CA THR A 435 5.38 17.03 -5.36
C THR A 435 4.23 17.86 -4.81
N GLU A 436 3.59 17.38 -3.75
CA GLU A 436 2.48 18.04 -3.05
C GLU A 436 2.90 19.16 -2.07
N LEU A 437 4.21 19.34 -1.83
CA LEU A 437 4.67 20.44 -0.99
C LEU A 437 4.44 21.76 -1.76
N PRO A 438 3.77 22.77 -1.17
CA PRO A 438 3.62 24.06 -1.83
C PRO A 438 5.01 24.63 -2.10
N LYS A 439 5.34 24.85 -3.37
CA LYS A 439 6.49 25.67 -3.73
C LYS A 439 6.27 27.03 -3.07
N ALA A 440 7.21 27.44 -2.22
CA ALA A 440 7.12 28.73 -1.55
C ALA A 440 6.89 29.80 -2.62
N ALA A 441 5.73 30.46 -2.58
CA ALA A 441 5.40 31.52 -3.50
C ALA A 441 6.38 32.68 -3.26
N GLY A 442 7.18 33.01 -4.26
CA GLY A 442 7.95 34.26 -4.25
C GLY A 442 9.44 34.20 -4.53
N CYS A 443 10.01 33.07 -4.92
CA CYS A 443 11.38 33.05 -5.42
C CYS A 443 11.41 32.79 -6.91
N GLU A 444 11.36 33.82 -7.72
CA GLU A 444 11.95 33.76 -9.06
C GLU A 444 13.46 33.65 -8.87
N GLU A 445 13.94 32.43 -8.86
CA GLU A 445 15.35 32.16 -8.67
C GLU A 445 16.13 32.39 -9.98
N LYS A 446 16.91 33.43 -9.98
CA LYS A 446 18.25 33.38 -10.60
C LYS A 446 19.20 32.58 -9.66
N ALA A 447 18.72 31.46 -9.12
CA ALA A 447 19.52 30.62 -8.25
C ALA A 447 20.37 29.70 -9.12
N ILE A 448 21.66 29.75 -8.90
CA ILE A 448 22.59 28.73 -9.38
C ILE A 448 22.12 27.41 -8.79
N PHE A 449 21.55 26.54 -9.61
CA PHE A 449 21.08 25.24 -9.17
C PHE A 449 22.26 24.41 -8.67
N PRO A 450 22.27 23.90 -7.43
CA PRO A 450 23.35 23.09 -6.92
C PRO A 450 23.69 21.89 -7.83
N GLY A 451 22.71 21.32 -8.53
CA GLY A 451 22.91 20.27 -9.52
C GLY A 451 23.82 20.71 -10.68
N ASP A 452 23.68 21.94 -11.17
CA ASP A 452 24.54 22.49 -12.25
C ASP A 452 26.00 22.66 -11.78
N ILE A 453 26.18 23.01 -10.50
CA ILE A 453 27.51 23.08 -9.88
C ILE A 453 28.17 21.71 -9.90
N ILE A 454 27.47 20.68 -9.39
CA ILE A 454 28.00 19.32 -9.34
C ILE A 454 28.29 18.79 -10.73
N GLN A 455 27.39 18.99 -11.68
CA GLN A 455 27.57 18.53 -13.05
C GLN A 455 28.78 19.21 -13.72
N SER A 456 28.94 20.52 -13.52
CA SER A 456 30.09 21.26 -14.05
C SER A 456 31.42 20.82 -13.41
N GLU A 457 31.43 20.60 -12.09
CA GLU A 457 32.61 20.13 -11.39
C GLU A 457 32.94 18.66 -11.69
N LYS A 458 31.90 17.83 -11.91
CA LYS A 458 32.06 16.43 -12.35
C LYS A 458 32.74 16.36 -13.72
N CYS A 459 32.32 17.20 -14.66
CA CYS A 459 32.95 17.29 -15.97
C CYS A 459 34.40 17.82 -15.87
N ARG A 460 34.63 18.83 -15.02
CA ARG A 460 35.94 19.47 -14.81
C ARG A 460 36.98 18.53 -14.17
N HIS A 461 36.55 17.73 -13.19
CA HIS A 461 37.46 16.84 -12.46
C HIS A 461 37.58 15.44 -13.04
N GLY A 462 36.90 15.11 -14.13
CA GLY A 462 37.01 13.83 -14.83
C GLY A 462 36.84 12.65 -13.87
N MET A 463 35.72 12.64 -13.09
CA MET A 463 35.54 11.62 -12.06
C MET A 463 35.70 10.20 -12.60
N LEU A 464 35.15 9.91 -13.79
CA LEU A 464 35.32 8.60 -14.43
C LEU A 464 36.77 8.26 -14.67
N GLY A 465 37.57 9.24 -15.15
CA GLY A 465 39.01 9.08 -15.32
C GLY A 465 39.76 8.77 -14.02
N LYS A 466 39.36 9.42 -12.91
CA LYS A 466 39.95 9.16 -11.59
C LYS A 466 39.59 7.75 -11.06
N TYR A 467 38.37 7.27 -11.33
CA TYR A 467 38.00 5.90 -10.99
C TYR A 467 38.81 4.88 -11.79
N VAL A 468 38.95 5.07 -13.10
CA VAL A 468 39.77 4.21 -13.97
C VAL A 468 41.23 4.27 -13.56
N GLU A 469 41.79 5.46 -13.33
CA GLU A 469 43.16 5.66 -12.88
C GLU A 469 43.44 5.02 -11.52
N ALA A 470 42.53 5.15 -10.55
CA ALA A 470 42.62 4.52 -9.25
C ALA A 470 42.62 2.99 -9.36
N MET A 471 41.78 2.41 -10.23
CA MET A 471 41.76 0.97 -10.46
C MET A 471 43.01 0.45 -11.16
N THR A 472 43.50 1.15 -12.16
CA THR A 472 44.70 0.74 -12.87
C THR A 472 45.99 0.82 -12.04
N HIS A 473 46.04 1.75 -11.07
CA HIS A 473 47.23 1.92 -10.20
C HIS A 473 47.19 1.08 -8.91
N SER A 474 46.00 0.67 -8.44
CA SER A 474 45.85 -0.11 -7.21
C SER A 474 45.92 -1.62 -7.42
N VAL A 475 45.80 -2.10 -8.65
CA VAL A 475 45.82 -3.52 -8.97
C VAL A 475 47.27 -3.93 -9.30
N SER A 476 47.96 -4.59 -8.37
CA SER A 476 49.27 -5.19 -8.63
C SER A 476 49.13 -6.30 -9.67
N MET A 477 49.94 -6.23 -10.73
CA MET A 477 49.87 -7.09 -11.92
C MET A 477 50.31 -8.56 -11.69
N GLN A 478 50.43 -9.04 -10.45
CA GLN A 478 51.10 -10.31 -10.16
C GLN A 478 50.20 -11.56 -10.15
N THR A 479 48.86 -11.46 -10.35
CA THR A 479 48.01 -12.66 -10.43
C THR A 479 47.30 -12.78 -11.78
N LYS A 480 47.17 -14.00 -12.32
CA LYS A 480 46.45 -14.31 -13.57
C LYS A 480 45.01 -13.78 -13.56
N LYS A 481 44.34 -13.76 -12.40
CA LYS A 481 42.99 -13.19 -12.23
C LYS A 481 42.97 -11.65 -12.42
N LYS A 482 44.01 -10.95 -12.01
CA LYS A 482 44.15 -9.50 -12.18
C LYS A 482 44.38 -9.10 -13.64
N VAL A 483 45.14 -9.93 -14.39
CA VAL A 483 45.33 -9.77 -15.83
C VAL A 483 44.00 -9.99 -16.57
N PHE A 484 43.27 -11.05 -16.22
CA PHE A 484 41.95 -11.33 -16.79
C PHE A 484 40.95 -10.17 -16.54
N PHE A 485 40.93 -9.58 -15.34
CA PHE A 485 40.07 -8.46 -14.99
C PHE A 485 40.40 -7.22 -15.86
N ASN A 486 41.67 -6.91 -16.04
CA ASN A 486 42.11 -5.80 -16.89
C ASN A 486 41.83 -6.02 -18.38
N GLU A 487 42.04 -7.24 -18.91
CA GLU A 487 41.90 -7.53 -20.33
C GLU A 487 40.45 -7.79 -20.78
N HIS A 488 39.60 -8.40 -19.92
CA HIS A 488 38.26 -8.88 -20.31
C HIS A 488 37.09 -8.03 -19.79
N ILE A 489 37.26 -7.35 -18.68
CA ILE A 489 36.19 -6.49 -18.13
C ILE A 489 36.32 -5.05 -18.61
N TRP A 490 37.54 -4.56 -18.80
CA TRP A 490 37.76 -3.17 -19.20
C TRP A 490 37.87 -2.98 -20.72
N GLY A 491 37.98 -4.03 -21.51
CA GLY A 491 37.90 -3.96 -22.97
C GLY A 491 38.86 -2.98 -23.64
N LEU A 492 39.97 -2.68 -22.99
CA LEU A 492 41.02 -1.74 -23.45
C LEU A 492 42.29 -2.47 -23.76
#